data_7acec5b4ce81cccb44c36cf0cc78d2a7
#
_entry.id   7acec5b4ce81cccb44c36cf0cc78d2a7
#
_cell.length_a   1.000
_cell.length_b   1.000
_cell.length_c   1.000
_cell.angle_alpha   90.00
_cell.angle_beta   90.00
_cell.angle_gamma   90.00
#
_symmetry.space_group_name_H-M   'P 1'
#
loop_
_entity.id
_entity.type
_entity.pdbx_description
1 polymer ?
#
loop_
_entity_poly.entity_id
_entity_poly.type
_entity_poly.pdbx_seq_one_letter_code
_entity_poly.pdbx_strand_id
1 'polypeptide(L)'
;MKSACTLLLALLLLVSIPAAQNPPAPPAARTDVYHVHFAKAALGKGAEEGDSLKKQGPNAPMPGHYIVLRHQDGEDWDYAVIEHLGTKATVEAGGNPPPPGMRDLNAWHGDTFVNGPAWPEFSKAMGIDEGSAAKTAGSVYVVSVYRAAPGHRDQLEKALSQTPPGGTSSGDVLMQHLEGGPWHYLTIARYNSWQDFATNEKNSVPDTLKAGGGWLELRNHSTYHNDTITDRIAP
;
A
#
# COMPACT_ATOMS: atom_id res chain seq x y z
N MET A 1 -66.66 16.53 -44.22
CA MET A 1 -65.71 17.41 -43.46
C MET A 1 -65.10 16.52 -42.41
N LYS A 2 -63.86 16.10 -42.58
CA LYS A 2 -63.10 15.27 -41.58
C LYS A 2 -61.86 16.07 -41.20
N SER A 3 -61.81 16.60 -39.98
CA SER A 3 -60.65 17.29 -39.41
C SER A 3 -59.60 16.25 -38.96
N ALA A 4 -58.42 16.29 -39.52
CA ALA A 4 -57.26 15.56 -39.07
C ALA A 4 -56.52 16.41 -38.02
N CYS A 5 -56.42 15.90 -36.81
CA CYS A 5 -55.68 16.51 -35.72
C CYS A 5 -54.25 15.92 -35.73
N THR A 6 -53.26 16.72 -36.12
CA THR A 6 -51.87 16.34 -36.17
C THR A 6 -51.24 16.56 -34.78
N LEU A 7 -50.90 15.48 -34.07
CA LEU A 7 -50.18 15.53 -32.79
C LEU A 7 -48.68 15.68 -33.08
N LEU A 8 -48.10 16.80 -32.72
CA LEU A 8 -46.68 17.05 -32.78
C LEU A 8 -46.03 16.51 -31.50
N LEU A 9 -45.31 15.42 -31.59
CA LEU A 9 -44.55 14.84 -30.48
C LEU A 9 -43.16 15.50 -30.40
N ALA A 10 -42.98 16.40 -29.46
CA ALA A 10 -41.67 17.02 -29.18
C ALA A 10 -40.79 16.05 -28.40
N LEU A 11 -39.77 15.50 -29.05
CA LEU A 11 -38.77 14.63 -28.45
C LEU A 11 -37.70 15.49 -27.73
N LEU A 12 -37.78 15.60 -26.42
CA LEU A 12 -36.75 16.25 -25.60
C LEU A 12 -35.56 15.30 -25.49
N LEU A 13 -34.48 15.58 -26.23
CA LEU A 13 -33.16 14.99 -26.06
C LEU A 13 -32.52 15.51 -24.77
N LEU A 14 -32.56 14.74 -23.72
CA LEU A 14 -31.75 14.96 -22.51
C LEU A 14 -30.29 14.69 -22.84
N VAL A 15 -29.53 15.73 -23.13
CA VAL A 15 -28.06 15.67 -23.23
C VAL A 15 -27.51 15.52 -21.81
N SER A 16 -27.12 14.31 -21.44
CA SER A 16 -26.37 14.07 -20.19
C SER A 16 -24.98 14.69 -20.34
N ILE A 17 -24.74 15.81 -19.68
CA ILE A 17 -23.40 16.39 -19.54
C ILE A 17 -22.60 15.43 -18.64
N PRO A 18 -21.49 14.82 -19.09
CA PRO A 18 -20.65 14.04 -18.20
C PRO A 18 -20.13 14.96 -17.10
N ALA A 19 -20.34 14.58 -15.83
CA ALA A 19 -19.77 15.27 -14.71
C ALA A 19 -18.24 15.31 -14.90
N ALA A 20 -17.66 16.50 -14.89
CA ALA A 20 -16.23 16.66 -14.93
C ALA A 20 -15.64 15.91 -13.73
N GLN A 21 -14.87 14.86 -13.99
CA GLN A 21 -14.11 14.18 -12.96
C GLN A 21 -13.11 15.19 -12.39
N ASN A 22 -13.17 15.41 -11.09
CA ASN A 22 -12.16 16.21 -10.41
C ASN A 22 -10.78 15.59 -10.71
N PRO A 23 -9.77 16.42 -11.03
CA PRO A 23 -8.42 15.88 -11.18
C PRO A 23 -8.04 15.11 -9.91
N PRO A 24 -7.31 13.99 -10.04
CA PRO A 24 -6.86 13.23 -8.87
C PRO A 24 -6.09 14.16 -7.93
N ALA A 25 -6.34 13.98 -6.62
CA ALA A 25 -5.61 14.74 -5.60
C ALA A 25 -4.11 14.50 -5.78
N PRO A 26 -3.26 15.51 -5.59
CA PRO A 26 -1.81 15.31 -5.63
C PRO A 26 -1.43 14.26 -4.57
N PRO A 27 -0.40 13.43 -4.85
CA PRO A 27 0.09 12.44 -3.88
C PRO A 27 0.38 13.11 -2.53
N ALA A 28 0.04 12.43 -1.44
CA ALA A 28 0.35 12.91 -0.10
C ALA A 28 1.86 13.21 0.01
N ALA A 29 2.21 14.35 0.61
CA ALA A 29 3.61 14.71 0.80
C ALA A 29 4.29 13.68 1.72
N ARG A 30 5.44 13.14 1.30
CA ARG A 30 6.24 12.20 2.09
C ARG A 30 7.13 12.98 3.05
N THR A 31 6.61 13.27 4.23
CA THR A 31 7.27 14.11 5.25
C THR A 31 7.95 13.30 6.35
N ASP A 32 7.52 12.06 6.55
CA ASP A 32 7.95 11.24 7.66
C ASP A 32 8.82 10.06 7.19
N VAL A 33 9.64 9.60 8.10
CA VAL A 33 10.54 8.45 7.89
C VAL A 33 9.95 7.23 8.57
N TYR A 34 10.03 6.12 7.88
CA TYR A 34 9.61 4.81 8.38
C TYR A 34 10.75 3.81 8.24
N HIS A 35 10.82 2.89 9.18
CA HIS A 35 11.60 1.68 9.09
C HIS A 35 10.70 0.56 8.59
N VAL A 36 11.09 -0.09 7.50
CA VAL A 36 10.43 -1.28 6.96
C VAL A 36 11.34 -2.47 7.22
N HIS A 37 10.86 -3.39 8.01
CA HIS A 37 11.55 -4.63 8.37
C HIS A 37 10.80 -5.81 7.75
N PHE A 38 11.44 -6.52 6.83
CA PHE A 38 10.97 -7.80 6.34
C PHE A 38 11.70 -8.91 7.07
N ALA A 39 10.97 -9.89 7.58
CA ALA A 39 11.53 -11.00 8.34
C ALA A 39 11.01 -12.35 7.83
N LYS A 40 11.91 -13.33 7.79
CA LYS A 40 11.58 -14.73 7.58
C LYS A 40 11.92 -15.51 8.82
N ALA A 41 10.92 -16.16 9.40
CA ALA A 41 11.08 -16.97 10.60
C ALA A 41 12.03 -18.15 10.39
N ALA A 42 12.80 -18.47 11.40
CA ALA A 42 13.51 -19.73 11.44
C ALA A 42 12.52 -20.91 11.47
N LEU A 43 12.92 -22.06 10.99
CA LEU A 43 12.08 -23.26 10.92
C LEU A 43 11.44 -23.58 12.28
N GLY A 44 10.10 -23.64 12.29
CA GLY A 44 9.30 -23.90 13.48
C GLY A 44 9.13 -22.69 14.42
N LYS A 45 9.63 -21.50 14.07
CA LYS A 45 9.60 -20.28 14.89
C LYS A 45 8.57 -19.25 14.45
N GLY A 46 7.80 -19.50 13.39
CA GLY A 46 6.89 -18.49 12.83
C GLY A 46 5.91 -17.89 13.84
N ALA A 47 5.28 -18.70 14.70
CA ALA A 47 4.36 -18.19 15.71
C ALA A 47 5.07 -17.35 16.76
N GLU A 48 6.24 -17.79 17.24
CA GLU A 48 7.05 -17.10 18.26
C GLU A 48 7.56 -15.75 17.72
N GLU A 49 8.03 -15.73 16.48
CA GLU A 49 8.44 -14.51 15.81
C GLU A 49 7.26 -13.54 15.65
N GLY A 50 6.13 -13.99 15.12
CA GLY A 50 4.93 -13.16 14.99
C GLY A 50 4.47 -12.57 16.31
N ASP A 51 4.51 -13.33 17.42
CA ASP A 51 4.16 -12.84 18.76
C ASP A 51 5.20 -11.83 19.31
N SER A 52 6.47 -11.99 18.94
CA SER A 52 7.52 -11.02 19.26
C SER A 52 7.30 -9.70 18.52
N LEU A 53 7.01 -9.76 17.22
CA LEU A 53 6.84 -8.58 16.37
C LEU A 53 5.58 -7.77 16.69
N LYS A 54 4.56 -8.36 17.31
CA LYS A 54 3.36 -7.64 17.79
C LYS A 54 3.66 -6.64 18.91
N LYS A 55 4.85 -6.68 19.47
CA LYS A 55 5.27 -5.80 20.58
C LYS A 55 6.37 -4.87 20.10
N GLN A 56 6.07 -3.58 20.06
CA GLN A 56 7.14 -2.59 19.87
C GLN A 56 8.19 -2.67 20.98
N GLY A 57 9.44 -2.41 20.62
CA GLY A 57 10.51 -2.28 21.59
C GLY A 57 10.21 -1.16 22.60
N PRO A 58 10.70 -1.25 23.86
CA PRO A 58 10.42 -0.27 24.92
C PRO A 58 10.97 1.13 24.60
N ASN A 59 11.88 1.23 23.65
CA ASN A 59 12.53 2.48 23.24
C ASN A 59 12.14 2.89 21.81
N ALA A 60 10.98 2.44 21.32
CA ALA A 60 10.50 2.86 20.01
C ALA A 60 10.42 4.40 19.93
N PRO A 61 10.93 5.03 18.88
CA PRO A 61 10.91 6.50 18.74
C PRO A 61 9.51 7.08 18.80
N MET A 62 8.55 6.36 18.23
CA MET A 62 7.12 6.74 18.19
C MET A 62 6.27 5.57 18.71
N PRO A 63 6.06 5.47 20.04
CA PRO A 63 5.29 4.36 20.63
C PRO A 63 3.88 4.24 20.06
N GLY A 64 3.48 3.04 19.68
CA GLY A 64 2.17 2.75 19.07
C GLY A 64 2.06 3.08 17.58
N HIS A 65 3.09 3.69 16.97
CA HIS A 65 3.09 4.05 15.56
C HIS A 65 3.76 2.96 14.70
N TYR A 66 3.09 1.85 14.52
CA TYR A 66 3.58 0.74 13.68
C TYR A 66 2.44 -0.10 13.15
N ILE A 67 2.73 -0.97 12.21
CA ILE A 67 1.83 -2.02 11.72
C ILE A 67 2.65 -3.30 11.51
N VAL A 68 2.07 -4.44 11.82
CA VAL A 68 2.64 -5.75 11.51
C VAL A 68 1.73 -6.49 10.55
N LEU A 69 2.29 -6.83 9.42
CA LEU A 69 1.62 -7.57 8.35
C LEU A 69 2.20 -8.98 8.28
N ARG A 70 1.32 -9.98 8.23
CA ARG A 70 1.68 -11.39 8.08
C ARG A 70 1.44 -11.84 6.65
N HIS A 71 2.42 -12.51 6.07
CA HIS A 71 2.37 -13.09 4.74
C HIS A 71 1.22 -14.09 4.58
N GLN A 72 0.54 -14.02 3.43
CA GLN A 72 -0.45 -14.99 2.99
C GLN A 72 -0.03 -15.64 1.66
N ASP A 73 0.48 -14.83 0.72
CA ASP A 73 0.97 -15.29 -0.59
C ASP A 73 1.90 -14.23 -1.21
N GLY A 74 2.93 -14.62 -1.94
CA GLY A 74 3.86 -13.72 -2.67
C GLY A 74 5.33 -14.01 -2.37
N GLU A 75 6.08 -12.98 -1.94
CA GLU A 75 7.52 -13.01 -1.65
C GLU A 75 7.91 -13.99 -0.53
N ASP A 76 9.20 -14.30 -0.46
CA ASP A 76 9.77 -15.26 0.52
C ASP A 76 10.13 -14.59 1.87
N TRP A 77 9.15 -13.95 2.49
CA TRP A 77 9.22 -13.45 3.87
C TRP A 77 7.91 -13.77 4.60
N ASP A 78 7.92 -13.85 5.93
CA ASP A 78 6.76 -14.23 6.73
C ASP A 78 6.06 -13.02 7.35
N TYR A 79 6.83 -11.96 7.65
CA TYR A 79 6.32 -10.76 8.30
C TYR A 79 6.93 -9.49 7.71
N ALA A 80 6.12 -8.43 7.66
CA ALA A 80 6.58 -7.07 7.41
C ALA A 80 6.17 -6.17 8.58
N VAL A 81 7.12 -5.47 9.18
CA VAL A 81 6.87 -4.44 10.18
C VAL A 81 7.16 -3.09 9.54
N ILE A 82 6.19 -2.18 9.59
CA ILE A 82 6.38 -0.81 9.17
C ILE A 82 6.25 0.07 10.41
N GLU A 83 7.36 0.63 10.85
CA GLU A 83 7.47 1.44 12.05
C GLU A 83 7.71 2.90 11.70
N HIS A 84 6.88 3.80 12.21
CA HIS A 84 7.04 5.22 12.07
C HIS A 84 8.15 5.73 12.99
N LEU A 85 9.11 6.45 12.43
CA LEU A 85 10.24 7.00 13.17
C LEU A 85 10.11 8.51 13.44
N GLY A 86 9.08 9.15 12.86
CA GLY A 86 8.91 10.59 12.87
C GLY A 86 9.60 11.28 11.70
N THR A 87 10.08 12.49 11.91
CA THR A 87 10.78 13.25 10.87
C THR A 87 12.23 12.78 10.72
N LYS A 88 12.89 13.17 9.65
CA LYS A 88 14.31 12.89 9.44
C LYS A 88 15.19 13.32 10.62
N ALA A 89 14.91 14.48 11.23
CA ALA A 89 15.64 14.96 12.41
C ALA A 89 15.49 14.03 13.62
N THR A 90 14.35 13.38 13.79
CA THR A 90 14.13 12.39 14.86
C THR A 90 15.00 11.16 14.66
N VAL A 91 15.13 10.70 13.40
CA VAL A 91 15.96 9.53 13.05
C VAL A 91 17.47 9.82 13.24
N GLU A 92 17.92 11.00 12.89
CA GLU A 92 19.32 11.42 13.05
C GLU A 92 19.76 11.50 14.52
N ALA A 93 18.82 11.58 15.46
CA ALA A 93 19.12 11.59 16.92
C ALA A 93 19.56 10.24 17.49
N GLY A 94 19.57 9.16 16.70
CA GLY A 94 20.09 7.84 17.08
C GLY A 94 19.01 6.85 17.53
N GLY A 95 19.22 5.58 17.19
CA GLY A 95 18.37 4.45 17.58
C GLY A 95 19.04 3.52 18.59
N ASN A 96 18.24 2.71 19.27
CA ASN A 96 18.74 1.70 20.19
C ASN A 96 18.95 0.36 19.46
N PRO A 97 19.96 -0.44 19.86
CA PRO A 97 20.14 -1.77 19.31
C PRO A 97 18.94 -2.67 19.64
N PRO A 98 18.63 -3.65 18.77
CA PRO A 98 17.54 -4.60 19.03
C PRO A 98 17.78 -5.38 20.33
N PRO A 99 16.70 -5.83 21.01
CA PRO A 99 16.82 -6.65 22.21
C PRO A 99 17.66 -7.92 21.95
N PRO A 100 18.40 -8.40 22.95
CA PRO A 100 19.09 -9.69 22.86
C PRO A 100 18.12 -10.84 22.53
N GLY A 101 18.54 -11.77 21.67
CA GLY A 101 17.75 -12.96 21.30
C GLY A 101 16.78 -12.76 20.13
N MET A 102 16.48 -11.55 19.69
CA MET A 102 15.65 -11.35 18.50
C MET A 102 16.25 -11.98 17.23
N ARG A 103 17.57 -12.00 17.13
CA ARG A 103 18.28 -12.58 15.97
C ARG A 103 18.10 -14.10 15.83
N ASP A 104 17.80 -14.79 16.92
CA ASP A 104 17.65 -16.25 16.92
C ASP A 104 16.29 -16.71 16.38
N LEU A 105 15.35 -15.79 16.22
CA LEU A 105 14.02 -16.04 15.66
C LEU A 105 13.99 -15.98 14.14
N ASN A 106 14.93 -15.24 13.53
CA ASN A 106 14.95 -15.00 12.09
C ASN A 106 15.87 -15.99 11.35
N ALA A 107 15.41 -16.53 10.23
CA ALA A 107 16.25 -17.15 9.23
C ALA A 107 17.02 -16.08 8.43
N TRP A 108 16.34 -14.99 8.09
CA TRP A 108 16.93 -13.74 7.59
C TRP A 108 15.99 -12.56 7.88
N HIS A 109 16.51 -11.36 7.77
CA HIS A 109 15.74 -10.12 7.76
C HIS A 109 16.36 -9.11 6.81
N GLY A 110 15.53 -8.16 6.37
CA GLY A 110 15.95 -7.02 5.56
C GLY A 110 15.38 -5.73 6.13
N ASP A 111 16.25 -4.76 6.35
CA ASP A 111 15.88 -3.45 6.90
C ASP A 111 16.00 -2.37 5.83
N THR A 112 15.01 -1.51 5.76
CA THR A 112 14.97 -0.42 4.79
C THR A 112 14.36 0.82 5.42
N PHE A 113 14.97 1.97 5.21
CA PHE A 113 14.38 3.27 5.55
C PHE A 113 13.69 3.87 4.33
N VAL A 114 12.51 4.42 4.56
CA VAL A 114 11.69 5.01 3.52
C VAL A 114 11.09 6.35 3.96
N ASN A 115 10.87 7.26 3.01
CA ASN A 115 9.99 8.40 3.21
C ASN A 115 8.55 7.97 2.91
N GLY A 116 7.65 8.31 3.82
CA GLY A 116 6.22 8.06 3.69
C GLY A 116 5.37 9.28 4.04
N PRO A 117 4.04 9.17 3.95
CA PRO A 117 3.12 10.22 4.36
C PRO A 117 3.24 10.50 5.87
N ALA A 118 2.68 11.61 6.33
CA ALA A 118 2.56 11.88 7.76
C ALA A 118 1.77 10.76 8.46
N TRP A 119 2.14 10.46 9.72
CA TRP A 119 1.53 9.35 10.46
C TRP A 119 -0.01 9.34 10.47
N PRO A 120 -0.72 10.47 10.67
CA PRO A 120 -2.19 10.46 10.63
C PRO A 120 -2.75 9.98 9.29
N GLU A 121 -2.10 10.32 8.17
CA GLU A 121 -2.51 9.89 6.83
C GLU A 121 -2.22 8.40 6.63
N PHE A 122 -1.02 7.94 7.06
CA PHE A 122 -0.67 6.52 7.05
C PHE A 122 -1.64 5.69 7.89
N SER A 123 -1.88 6.10 9.14
CA SER A 123 -2.76 5.42 10.09
C SER A 123 -4.17 5.27 9.53
N LYS A 124 -4.71 6.35 8.94
CA LYS A 124 -6.01 6.34 8.28
C LYS A 124 -6.04 5.40 7.07
N ALA A 125 -5.06 5.50 6.17
CA ALA A 125 -4.99 4.64 4.99
C ALA A 125 -4.90 3.16 5.37
N MET A 126 -4.16 2.83 6.42
CA MET A 126 -3.99 1.46 6.90
C MET A 126 -5.09 1.00 7.87
N GLY A 127 -6.06 1.87 8.21
CA GLY A 127 -7.17 1.55 9.11
C GLY A 127 -6.73 1.29 10.54
N ILE A 128 -5.61 1.88 10.98
CA ILE A 128 -5.12 1.76 12.36
C ILE A 128 -6.03 2.55 13.30
N ASP A 129 -6.52 3.70 12.87
CA ASP A 129 -7.47 4.55 13.58
C ASP A 129 -8.88 3.93 13.73
N GLU A 130 -9.22 2.93 12.92
CA GLU A 130 -10.47 2.17 13.05
C GLU A 130 -10.44 1.17 14.22
N GLY A 131 -9.26 0.92 14.80
CA GLY A 131 -9.03 0.08 15.96
C GLY A 131 -8.06 -1.07 15.73
N SER A 132 -8.01 -2.00 16.69
CA SER A 132 -7.06 -3.12 16.68
C SER A 132 -7.23 -4.04 15.46
N ALA A 133 -6.17 -4.83 15.15
CA ALA A 133 -6.20 -5.84 14.10
C ALA A 133 -7.38 -6.81 14.19
N ALA A 134 -7.87 -7.09 15.40
CA ALA A 134 -9.06 -7.93 15.59
C ALA A 134 -10.34 -7.29 15.04
N LYS A 135 -10.48 -5.96 15.07
CA LYS A 135 -11.65 -5.24 14.51
C LYS A 135 -11.64 -5.20 12.98
N THR A 136 -10.46 -5.21 12.39
CA THR A 136 -10.27 -5.21 10.92
C THR A 136 -9.91 -6.60 10.41
N ALA A 137 -10.20 -7.64 11.17
CA ALA A 137 -9.99 -9.03 10.74
C ALA A 137 -10.71 -9.30 9.42
N GLY A 138 -9.98 -9.90 8.47
CA GLY A 138 -10.47 -10.12 7.10
C GLY A 138 -10.12 -9.02 6.10
N SER A 139 -9.57 -7.88 6.54
CA SER A 139 -8.93 -6.92 5.63
C SER A 139 -7.68 -7.54 5.00
N VAL A 140 -7.48 -7.20 3.73
CA VAL A 140 -6.33 -7.65 2.94
C VAL A 140 -5.42 -6.47 2.69
N TYR A 141 -4.11 -6.69 2.82
CA TYR A 141 -3.10 -5.69 2.49
C TYR A 141 -2.19 -6.27 1.42
N VAL A 142 -1.98 -5.52 0.35
CA VAL A 142 -1.01 -5.88 -0.70
C VAL A 142 0.20 -4.98 -0.53
N VAL A 143 1.32 -5.58 -0.18
CA VAL A 143 2.63 -4.92 -0.08
C VAL A 143 3.37 -5.15 -1.38
N SER A 144 3.68 -4.09 -2.09
CA SER A 144 4.36 -4.17 -3.38
C SER A 144 5.67 -3.39 -3.36
N VAL A 145 6.72 -3.97 -3.93
CA VAL A 145 8.02 -3.31 -4.09
C VAL A 145 8.38 -3.17 -5.56
N TYR A 146 8.97 -2.02 -5.92
CA TYR A 146 9.26 -1.67 -7.30
C TYR A 146 10.68 -1.16 -7.47
N ARG A 147 11.37 -1.61 -8.53
CA ARG A 147 12.62 -1.03 -9.00
C ARG A 147 12.41 -0.35 -10.34
N ALA A 148 12.63 0.96 -10.39
CA ALA A 148 12.53 1.71 -11.63
C ALA A 148 13.58 1.24 -12.66
N ALA A 149 13.22 1.27 -13.94
CA ALA A 149 14.18 1.19 -15.02
C ALA A 149 15.11 2.41 -14.99
N PRO A 150 16.36 2.29 -15.47
CA PRO A 150 17.28 3.43 -15.55
C PRO A 150 16.64 4.63 -16.25
N GLY A 151 16.62 5.78 -15.58
CA GLY A 151 16.02 7.02 -16.09
C GLY A 151 14.50 7.13 -15.99
N HIS A 152 13.79 6.11 -15.46
CA HIS A 152 12.32 6.08 -15.40
C HIS A 152 11.74 6.26 -13.99
N ARG A 153 12.53 6.76 -13.04
CA ARG A 153 12.09 6.87 -11.64
C ARG A 153 10.86 7.75 -11.48
N ASP A 154 10.85 8.93 -12.13
CA ASP A 154 9.74 9.88 -12.02
C ASP A 154 8.47 9.36 -12.72
N GLN A 155 8.63 8.68 -13.86
CA GLN A 155 7.51 8.07 -14.58
C GLN A 155 6.89 6.94 -13.76
N LEU A 156 7.72 6.09 -13.14
CA LEU A 156 7.23 5.04 -12.25
C LEU A 156 6.50 5.63 -11.05
N GLU A 157 7.07 6.65 -10.39
CA GLU A 157 6.42 7.32 -9.28
C GLU A 157 5.07 7.91 -9.67
N LYS A 158 5.00 8.58 -10.81
CA LYS A 158 3.76 9.12 -11.36
C LYS A 158 2.71 8.02 -11.60
N ALA A 159 3.13 6.87 -12.17
CA ALA A 159 2.23 5.74 -12.40
C ALA A 159 1.71 5.15 -11.07
N LEU A 160 2.59 4.95 -10.08
CA LEU A 160 2.24 4.43 -8.76
C LEU A 160 1.37 5.39 -7.93
N SER A 161 1.40 6.69 -8.23
CA SER A 161 0.59 7.70 -7.54
C SER A 161 -0.83 7.82 -8.08
N GLN A 162 -1.18 7.07 -9.13
CA GLN A 162 -2.51 7.12 -9.74
C GLN A 162 -3.40 6.05 -9.11
N THR A 163 -4.58 6.45 -8.68
CA THR A 163 -5.62 5.49 -8.27
C THR A 163 -6.27 4.90 -9.53
N PRO A 164 -6.24 3.58 -9.71
CA PRO A 164 -6.89 2.95 -10.87
C PRO A 164 -8.39 3.25 -10.90
N PRO A 165 -8.98 3.55 -12.08
CA PRO A 165 -10.42 3.69 -12.21
C PRO A 165 -11.14 2.41 -11.77
N GLY A 166 -12.16 2.52 -10.91
CA GLY A 166 -12.91 1.37 -10.42
C GLY A 166 -12.20 0.51 -9.39
N GLY A 167 -11.09 1.01 -8.84
CA GLY A 167 -10.41 0.39 -7.70
C GLY A 167 -11.31 0.30 -6.47
N THR A 168 -11.14 -0.76 -5.69
CA THR A 168 -11.89 -1.05 -4.46
C THR A 168 -11.00 -0.97 -3.21
N SER A 169 -9.78 -0.44 -3.35
CA SER A 169 -8.92 -0.18 -2.19
C SER A 169 -9.58 0.82 -1.26
N SER A 170 -9.46 0.59 0.03
CA SER A 170 -9.94 1.48 1.10
C SER A 170 -8.87 2.41 1.63
N GLY A 171 -7.61 2.21 1.23
CA GLY A 171 -6.47 3.05 1.55
C GLY A 171 -5.23 2.62 0.80
N ASP A 172 -4.47 3.59 0.32
CA ASP A 172 -3.25 3.38 -0.45
C ASP A 172 -2.13 4.25 0.10
N VAL A 173 -0.93 3.69 0.19
CA VAL A 173 0.28 4.40 0.62
C VAL A 173 1.38 4.16 -0.40
N LEU A 174 2.08 5.23 -0.77
CA LEU A 174 3.30 5.17 -1.58
C LEU A 174 4.48 5.70 -0.75
N MET A 175 5.49 4.86 -0.58
CA MET A 175 6.73 5.18 0.13
C MET A 175 7.92 5.16 -0.82
N GLN A 176 8.87 6.05 -0.57
CA GLN A 176 10.10 6.18 -1.36
C GLN A 176 11.29 5.70 -0.56
N HIS A 177 12.07 4.81 -1.15
CA HIS A 177 13.30 4.29 -0.58
C HIS A 177 14.33 5.39 -0.28
N LEU A 178 14.94 5.29 0.88
CA LEU A 178 16.07 6.12 1.32
C LEU A 178 17.35 5.28 1.37
N GLU A 179 17.34 4.19 2.14
CA GLU A 179 18.50 3.34 2.40
C GLU A 179 18.05 1.91 2.70
N GLY A 180 18.86 0.91 2.33
CA GLY A 180 18.65 -0.51 2.64
C GLY A 180 18.33 -1.35 1.40
N GLY A 181 17.09 -1.76 1.18
CA GLY A 181 16.66 -2.70 0.14
C GLY A 181 16.97 -2.30 -1.30
N PRO A 182 16.93 -3.26 -2.25
CA PRO A 182 17.32 -3.05 -3.64
C PRO A 182 16.20 -2.48 -4.54
N TRP A 183 15.20 -1.84 -3.98
CA TRP A 183 14.04 -1.28 -4.67
C TRP A 183 13.94 0.25 -4.47
N HIS A 184 13.07 0.94 -5.23
CA HIS A 184 12.92 2.39 -5.18
C HIS A 184 11.63 2.85 -4.51
N TYR A 185 10.58 2.06 -4.64
CA TYR A 185 9.26 2.37 -4.10
C TYR A 185 8.65 1.15 -3.43
N LEU A 186 7.90 1.40 -2.37
CA LEU A 186 7.03 0.45 -1.71
C LEU A 186 5.62 1.05 -1.70
N THR A 187 4.63 0.25 -2.08
CA THR A 187 3.22 0.61 -1.91
C THR A 187 2.54 -0.37 -0.98
N ILE A 188 1.52 0.10 -0.29
CA ILE A 188 0.62 -0.75 0.47
C ILE A 188 -0.79 -0.36 0.07
N ALA A 189 -1.55 -1.29 -0.51
CA ALA A 189 -2.97 -1.14 -0.78
C ALA A 189 -3.77 -1.94 0.23
N ARG A 190 -4.74 -1.29 0.90
CA ARG A 190 -5.65 -1.94 1.84
C ARG A 190 -7.00 -2.19 1.20
N TYR A 191 -7.56 -3.36 1.44
CA TYR A 191 -8.92 -3.76 1.07
C TYR A 191 -9.67 -4.18 2.34
N ASN A 192 -10.94 -3.81 2.48
CA ASN A 192 -11.71 -4.16 3.67
C ASN A 192 -12.07 -5.65 3.73
N SER A 193 -11.96 -6.36 2.59
CA SER A 193 -12.25 -7.79 2.50
C SER A 193 -11.53 -8.46 1.32
N TRP A 194 -11.45 -9.78 1.36
CA TRP A 194 -11.01 -10.61 0.22
C TRP A 194 -11.91 -10.40 -1.01
N GLN A 195 -13.21 -10.11 -0.82
CA GLN A 195 -14.13 -9.82 -1.93
C GLN A 195 -13.78 -8.50 -2.62
N ASP A 196 -13.41 -7.46 -1.85
CA ASP A 196 -12.98 -6.18 -2.40
C ASP A 196 -11.67 -6.35 -3.17
N PHE A 197 -10.70 -7.08 -2.61
CA PHE A 197 -9.46 -7.40 -3.29
C PHE A 197 -9.71 -8.15 -4.62
N ALA A 198 -10.51 -9.23 -4.60
CA ALA A 198 -10.82 -9.98 -5.81
C ALA A 198 -11.59 -9.14 -6.86
N THR A 199 -12.43 -8.22 -6.40
CA THR A 199 -13.15 -7.28 -7.28
C THR A 199 -12.17 -6.29 -7.92
N ASN A 200 -11.20 -5.79 -7.15
CA ASN A 200 -10.13 -4.93 -7.68
C ASN A 200 -9.36 -5.63 -8.80
N GLU A 201 -8.89 -6.84 -8.54
CA GLU A 201 -8.14 -7.64 -9.51
C GLU A 201 -8.95 -7.89 -10.79
N LYS A 202 -10.21 -8.28 -10.65
CA LYS A 202 -11.12 -8.46 -11.79
C LYS A 202 -11.30 -7.18 -12.59
N ASN A 203 -11.46 -6.04 -11.93
CA ASN A 203 -11.68 -4.74 -12.58
C ASN A 203 -10.43 -4.22 -13.28
N SER A 204 -9.24 -4.59 -12.81
CA SER A 204 -7.96 -4.19 -13.42
C SER A 204 -7.67 -4.89 -14.76
N VAL A 205 -8.24 -6.08 -14.99
CA VAL A 205 -7.97 -6.88 -16.20
C VAL A 205 -8.20 -6.12 -17.50
N PRO A 206 -9.32 -5.41 -17.72
CA PRO A 206 -9.54 -4.65 -18.96
C PRO A 206 -8.51 -3.55 -19.20
N ASP A 207 -8.03 -2.89 -18.12
CA ASP A 207 -7.05 -1.82 -18.21
C ASP A 207 -5.64 -2.36 -18.48
N THR A 208 -5.33 -3.54 -17.98
CA THR A 208 -4.08 -4.26 -18.28
C THR A 208 -3.88 -4.52 -19.77
N LEU A 209 -4.95 -4.67 -20.52
CA LEU A 209 -4.91 -4.96 -21.97
C LEU A 209 -4.90 -3.70 -22.83
N LYS A 210 -5.03 -2.51 -22.26
CA LYS A 210 -5.00 -1.24 -23.00
C LYS A 210 -3.56 -0.77 -23.20
N ALA A 211 -3.24 -0.31 -24.40
CA ALA A 211 -1.97 0.35 -24.66
C ALA A 211 -1.87 1.65 -23.84
N GLY A 212 -0.78 1.82 -23.10
CA GLY A 212 -0.54 3.01 -22.30
C GLY A 212 -1.32 3.06 -20.97
N GLY A 213 -1.74 1.90 -20.43
CA GLY A 213 -2.45 1.85 -19.15
C GLY A 213 -2.16 0.58 -18.34
N GLY A 214 -2.50 0.63 -17.06
CA GLY A 214 -2.44 -0.49 -16.12
C GLY A 214 -1.06 -1.13 -15.99
N TRP A 215 -1.05 -2.43 -15.84
CA TRP A 215 0.15 -3.24 -15.65
C TRP A 215 1.19 -3.09 -16.78
N LEU A 216 0.78 -3.00 -18.05
CA LEU A 216 1.70 -2.87 -19.17
C LEU A 216 2.46 -1.54 -19.12
N GLU A 217 1.79 -0.43 -18.77
CA GLU A 217 2.46 0.86 -18.60
C GLU A 217 3.44 0.83 -17.42
N LEU A 218 3.06 0.23 -16.30
CA LEU A 218 3.93 0.05 -15.14
C LEU A 218 5.21 -0.72 -15.53
N ARG A 219 5.09 -1.76 -16.35
CA ARG A 219 6.21 -2.57 -16.85
C ARG A 219 7.17 -1.79 -17.76
N ASN A 220 6.70 -0.73 -18.41
CA ASN A 220 7.58 0.14 -19.21
C ASN A 220 8.54 0.96 -18.31
N HIS A 221 8.22 1.12 -17.04
CA HIS A 221 8.96 1.96 -16.10
C HIS A 221 9.66 1.19 -14.98
N SER A 222 9.38 -0.13 -14.83
CA SER A 222 9.96 -0.95 -13.76
C SER A 222 10.71 -2.16 -14.30
N THR A 223 11.91 -2.41 -13.76
CA THR A 223 12.70 -3.63 -14.02
C THR A 223 12.38 -4.76 -13.05
N TYR A 224 11.74 -4.43 -11.93
CA TYR A 224 11.34 -5.39 -10.91
C TYR A 224 10.06 -4.90 -10.26
N HIS A 225 9.16 -5.85 -10.00
CA HIS A 225 7.93 -5.65 -9.27
C HIS A 225 7.56 -6.97 -8.59
N ASN A 226 7.19 -6.89 -7.36
CA ASN A 226 6.67 -8.04 -6.63
C ASN A 226 5.59 -7.61 -5.64
N ASP A 227 4.52 -8.40 -5.58
CA ASP A 227 3.38 -8.20 -4.69
C ASP A 227 3.33 -9.32 -3.66
N THR A 228 3.00 -8.95 -2.43
CA THR A 228 2.75 -9.90 -1.35
C THR A 228 1.42 -9.58 -0.70
N ILE A 229 0.54 -10.57 -0.67
CA ILE A 229 -0.76 -10.50 0.00
C ILE A 229 -0.56 -10.81 1.48
N THR A 230 -1.12 -9.97 2.32
CA THR A 230 -0.92 -10.03 3.78
C THR A 230 -2.21 -9.74 4.54
N ASP A 231 -2.23 -10.12 5.83
CA ASP A 231 -3.20 -9.66 6.81
C ASP A 231 -2.50 -8.89 7.94
N ARG A 232 -3.21 -7.96 8.57
CA ARG A 232 -2.70 -7.20 9.71
C ARG A 232 -2.87 -8.02 10.99
N ILE A 233 -1.78 -8.19 11.76
CA ILE A 233 -1.79 -8.90 13.03
C ILE A 233 -1.48 -8.01 14.25
N ALA A 234 -1.05 -6.78 14.03
CA ALA A 234 -0.86 -5.72 15.05
C ALA A 234 -0.84 -4.33 14.38
N PRO A 235 -1.13 -3.24 15.12
CA PRO A 235 -1.69 -3.14 16.46
C PRO A 235 -3.14 -3.59 16.56
#